data_c22f2c4ccf8ee221f5f56c25c61ab075
#
_entry.id   c22f2c4ccf8ee221f5f56c25c61ab075
#
_cell.length_a   1.000
_cell.length_b   1.000
_cell.length_c   1.000
_cell.angle_alpha   90.00
_cell.angle_beta   90.00
_cell.angle_gamma   90.00
#
_symmetry.space_group_name_H-M   'P 1'
#
loop_
_entity.id
_entity.type
_entity.pdbx_description
1 polymer ?
#
loop_
_entity_poly.entity_id
_entity_poly.type
_entity_poly.pdbx_seq_one_letter_code
_entity_poly.pdbx_strand_id
1 'polypeptide(L)'
;VREIASTTWTVDRRAFKIYDPRPINISTFYHYQTWKTGVETKFIPKTESIWELSNTFVEPKFNYAYNLDGKLFTKYNLTTAMVSLRWNPFSDYMQTPTGRIETEKRYPKFTFQFTKSLPNVGNNDFEFSKIDFRTEYQKNYLNGQKTSLLFEAGYTIGDLPLTHLYNTSPNNLNKETIIQRVTFAGKNSFETMFFNEFFSSKFAYFQFKHSFNRIHLLKKVKPNLVVVSRMGLGDMEKPEQHVGINYKTLRDGYFESGIELNQIYNGIGLSGFYRYGPNQLAKFQDNIAVKISFILNLGF
;
A
#
# COMPACT_ATOMS: atom_id res chain seq x y z
N VAL A 1 13.66 4.54 -12.34
CA VAL A 1 13.14 3.17 -12.40
C VAL A 1 12.19 2.96 -11.24
N ARG A 2 11.07 2.35 -11.48
CA ARG A 2 10.05 2.04 -10.47
C ARG A 2 9.42 0.70 -10.76
N GLU A 3 9.05 -0.02 -9.72
CA GLU A 3 8.24 -1.23 -9.82
C GLU A 3 6.75 -0.92 -9.73
N ILE A 4 5.94 -1.83 -10.26
CA ILE A 4 4.50 -1.80 -10.03
C ILE A 4 4.28 -2.09 -8.55
N ALA A 5 3.86 -1.10 -7.81
CA ALA A 5 3.68 -1.18 -6.37
C ALA A 5 2.27 -0.72 -5.99
N SER A 6 1.92 -0.97 -4.75
CA SER A 6 0.65 -0.52 -4.15
C SER A 6 0.43 0.99 -4.28
N THR A 7 -0.80 1.39 -4.08
CA THR A 7 -1.21 2.79 -4.06
C THR A 7 -0.29 3.64 -3.19
N THR A 8 0.26 4.68 -3.77
CA THR A 8 1.11 5.63 -3.05
C THR A 8 0.26 6.82 -2.62
N TRP A 9 0.09 7.00 -1.32
CA TRP A 9 -0.59 8.15 -0.74
C TRP A 9 0.35 9.35 -0.71
N THR A 10 0.02 10.41 -1.43
CA THR A 10 0.90 11.57 -1.59
C THR A 10 1.22 12.25 -0.26
N VAL A 11 0.23 12.34 0.63
CA VAL A 11 0.40 12.94 1.96
C VAL A 11 1.30 12.10 2.89
N ASP A 12 1.53 10.82 2.59
CA ASP A 12 2.42 9.94 3.35
C ASP A 12 3.87 9.95 2.85
N ARG A 13 4.16 10.58 1.70
CA ARG A 13 5.51 10.61 1.10
C ARG A 13 6.56 11.28 2.00
N ARG A 14 6.14 12.09 2.97
CA ARG A 14 7.03 12.77 3.93
C ARG A 14 7.39 11.93 5.13
N ALA A 15 6.67 10.85 5.38
CA ALA A 15 7.06 9.95 6.45
C ALA A 15 8.43 9.36 6.12
N PHE A 16 9.40 9.57 7.00
CA PHE A 16 10.71 8.97 6.88
C PHE A 16 10.56 7.45 6.94
N LYS A 17 10.77 6.78 5.81
CA LYS A 17 10.75 5.33 5.72
C LYS A 17 12.20 4.86 5.74
N ILE A 18 12.61 4.27 6.86
CA ILE A 18 13.96 3.67 7.01
C ILE A 18 14.08 2.46 6.08
N TYR A 19 12.99 1.78 5.84
CA TYR A 19 12.95 0.60 4.99
C TYR A 19 11.58 0.48 4.29
N ASP A 20 11.63 0.40 2.97
CA ASP A 20 10.51 0.00 2.13
C ASP A 20 10.82 -1.43 1.67
N PRO A 21 10.10 -2.46 2.14
CA PRO A 21 10.40 -3.84 1.74
C PRO A 21 10.11 -4.00 0.25
N ARG A 22 11.16 -3.86 -0.55
CA ARG A 22 11.12 -4.14 -1.98
C ARG A 22 12.04 -5.30 -2.25
N PRO A 23 11.56 -6.34 -2.90
CA PRO A 23 12.42 -7.44 -3.30
C PRO A 23 13.44 -6.94 -4.34
N ILE A 24 14.68 -7.33 -4.14
CA ILE A 24 15.83 -6.91 -4.95
C ILE A 24 15.79 -7.45 -6.39
N ASN A 25 14.88 -8.39 -6.71
CA ASN A 25 14.79 -9.09 -7.99
C ASN A 25 13.35 -9.22 -8.49
N ILE A 26 12.64 -8.11 -8.69
CA ILE A 26 11.38 -8.14 -9.43
C ILE A 26 11.66 -7.84 -10.90
N SER A 27 11.13 -8.69 -11.79
CA SER A 27 11.27 -8.54 -13.23
C SER A 27 10.34 -7.47 -13.83
N THR A 28 9.36 -6.98 -13.07
CA THR A 28 8.35 -6.03 -13.52
C THR A 28 8.67 -4.62 -13.09
N PHE A 29 9.65 -4.00 -13.72
CA PHE A 29 9.99 -2.61 -13.49
C PHE A 29 9.72 -1.76 -14.73
N TYR A 30 9.58 -0.46 -14.53
CA TYR A 30 9.45 0.50 -15.62
C TYR A 30 10.32 1.73 -15.40
N HIS A 31 10.78 2.30 -16.49
CA HIS A 31 11.41 3.61 -16.48
C HIS A 31 10.30 4.67 -16.47
N TYR A 32 10.50 5.70 -15.68
CA TYR A 32 9.62 6.85 -15.72
C TYR A 32 10.43 8.14 -15.60
N GLN A 33 9.94 9.17 -16.26
CA GLN A 33 10.41 10.53 -16.13
C GLN A 33 9.20 11.40 -15.79
N THR A 34 9.24 12.09 -14.66
CA THR A 34 8.13 12.89 -14.19
C THR A 34 8.56 14.32 -13.93
N TRP A 35 7.81 15.24 -14.53
CA TRP A 35 7.79 16.64 -14.18
C TRP A 35 6.56 16.90 -13.35
N LYS A 36 6.72 17.51 -12.19
CA LYS A 36 5.60 17.80 -11.31
C LYS A 36 5.78 19.10 -10.57
N THR A 37 4.66 19.79 -10.39
CA THR A 37 4.53 20.96 -9.55
C THR A 37 3.34 20.81 -8.64
N GLY A 38 3.40 21.40 -7.45
CA GLY A 38 2.31 21.25 -6.51
C GLY A 38 2.41 22.21 -5.34
N VAL A 39 1.27 22.36 -4.67
CA VAL A 39 1.12 23.20 -3.49
C VAL A 39 0.56 22.36 -2.36
N GLU A 40 1.16 22.50 -1.19
CA GLU A 40 0.62 21.99 0.06
C GLU A 40 0.01 23.12 0.85
N THR A 41 -1.15 22.86 1.40
CA THR A 41 -1.88 23.85 2.20
C THR A 41 -2.56 23.23 3.42
N LYS A 42 -2.65 24.04 4.49
CA LYS A 42 -3.31 23.72 5.75
C LYS A 42 -4.36 24.77 6.11
N PHE A 43 -5.00 25.37 5.11
CA PHE A 43 -5.99 26.43 5.33
C PHE A 43 -7.21 25.96 6.12
N ILE A 44 -7.68 24.74 5.85
CA ILE A 44 -8.83 24.18 6.55
C ILE A 44 -8.34 23.60 7.89
N PRO A 45 -9.00 23.91 9.00
CA PRO A 45 -8.66 23.34 10.31
C PRO A 45 -8.62 21.82 10.28
N LYS A 46 -7.59 21.24 10.92
CA LYS A 46 -7.40 19.78 11.03
C LYS A 46 -7.28 19.03 9.68
N THR A 47 -7.05 19.76 8.60
CA THR A 47 -6.91 19.20 7.25
C THR A 47 -5.59 19.63 6.63
N GLU A 48 -4.91 18.69 6.01
CA GLU A 48 -3.77 18.92 5.14
C GLU A 48 -4.20 18.59 3.71
N SER A 49 -3.90 19.46 2.76
CA SER A 49 -4.19 19.22 1.36
C SER A 49 -2.96 19.39 0.48
N ILE A 50 -2.84 18.54 -0.52
CA ILE A 50 -1.79 18.59 -1.55
C ILE A 50 -2.49 18.64 -2.90
N TRP A 51 -2.11 19.63 -3.70
CA TRP A 51 -2.56 19.85 -5.07
C TRP A 51 -1.35 19.66 -5.97
N GLU A 52 -1.42 18.74 -6.91
CA GLU A 52 -0.28 18.39 -7.78
C GLU A 52 -0.71 18.31 -9.23
N LEU A 53 0.08 18.91 -10.10
CA LEU A 53 0.04 18.68 -11.54
C LEU A 53 1.30 17.92 -11.92
N SER A 54 1.15 16.87 -12.69
CA SER A 54 2.28 16.06 -13.14
C SER A 54 2.15 15.63 -14.59
N ASN A 55 3.28 15.56 -15.28
CA ASN A 55 3.42 14.90 -16.56
C ASN A 55 4.47 13.81 -16.42
N THR A 56 4.10 12.56 -16.73
CA THR A 56 4.94 11.39 -16.53
C THR A 56 5.03 10.58 -17.82
N PHE A 57 6.24 10.46 -18.35
CA PHE A 57 6.58 9.48 -19.37
C PHE A 57 6.86 8.13 -18.70
N VAL A 58 6.28 7.04 -19.24
CA VAL A 58 6.38 5.69 -18.71
C VAL A 58 6.81 4.72 -19.82
N GLU A 59 7.80 3.89 -19.51
CA GLU A 59 8.30 2.84 -20.38
C GLU A 59 8.43 1.53 -19.59
N PRO A 60 7.46 0.60 -19.64
CA PRO A 60 7.59 -0.75 -19.08
C PRO A 60 8.82 -1.46 -19.64
N LYS A 61 9.58 -2.12 -18.76
CA LYS A 61 10.78 -2.92 -19.13
C LYS A 61 10.53 -4.42 -18.99
N PHE A 62 9.27 -4.81 -19.01
CA PHE A 62 8.80 -6.19 -19.03
C PHE A 62 7.82 -6.37 -20.19
N ASN A 63 7.46 -7.59 -20.49
CA ASN A 63 6.54 -7.92 -21.57
C ASN A 63 5.12 -7.43 -21.22
N TYR A 64 4.83 -6.17 -21.56
CA TYR A 64 3.54 -5.53 -21.32
C TYR A 64 3.23 -4.49 -22.39
N ALA A 65 2.01 -4.51 -22.87
CA ALA A 65 1.43 -3.45 -23.69
C ALA A 65 -0.03 -3.19 -23.26
N TYR A 66 -0.45 -1.96 -23.37
CA TYR A 66 -1.84 -1.58 -23.21
C TYR A 66 -2.50 -1.47 -24.58
N ASN A 67 -3.60 -2.19 -24.79
CA ASN A 67 -4.35 -2.17 -26.04
C ASN A 67 -5.54 -1.21 -25.90
N LEU A 68 -5.49 -0.10 -26.61
CA LEU A 68 -6.59 0.85 -26.72
C LEU A 68 -7.06 0.89 -28.18
N ASP A 69 -8.26 0.42 -28.43
CA ASP A 69 -8.92 0.39 -29.76
C ASP A 69 -8.02 -0.20 -30.87
N GLY A 70 -7.28 -1.28 -30.53
CA GLY A 70 -6.37 -1.98 -31.46
C GLY A 70 -4.97 -1.35 -31.57
N LYS A 71 -4.71 -0.23 -30.92
CA LYS A 71 -3.38 0.36 -30.83
C LYS A 71 -2.66 -0.12 -29.56
N LEU A 72 -1.48 -0.68 -29.73
CA LEU A 72 -0.65 -1.17 -28.63
C LEU A 72 0.30 -0.09 -28.12
N PHE A 73 0.17 0.25 -26.84
CA PHE A 73 1.03 1.19 -26.15
C PHE A 73 2.05 0.45 -25.30
N THR A 74 3.30 0.45 -25.71
CA THR A 74 4.44 -0.05 -24.93
C THR A 74 5.18 1.06 -24.20
N LYS A 75 4.95 2.31 -24.59
CA LYS A 75 5.42 3.55 -23.98
C LYS A 75 4.29 4.57 -24.04
N TYR A 76 4.16 5.39 -23.01
CA TYR A 76 3.06 6.35 -22.94
C TYR A 76 3.35 7.51 -21.99
N ASN A 77 2.60 8.59 -22.18
CA ASN A 77 2.60 9.76 -21.32
C ASN A 77 1.29 9.86 -20.54
N LEU A 78 1.40 10.26 -19.29
CA LEU A 78 0.27 10.53 -18.40
C LEU A 78 0.40 11.94 -17.84
N THR A 79 -0.52 12.81 -18.20
CA THR A 79 -0.65 14.14 -17.60
C THR A 79 -1.83 14.14 -16.64
N THR A 80 -1.58 14.45 -15.38
CA THR A 80 -2.60 14.32 -14.33
C THR A 80 -2.65 15.54 -13.42
N ALA A 81 -3.87 15.88 -12.99
CA ALA A 81 -4.13 16.73 -11.83
C ALA A 81 -4.58 15.85 -10.66
N MET A 82 -3.99 16.06 -9.48
CA MET A 82 -4.28 15.29 -8.29
C MET A 82 -4.54 16.23 -7.11
N VAL A 83 -5.54 15.86 -6.31
CA VAL A 83 -5.86 16.48 -5.02
C VAL A 83 -5.85 15.39 -3.95
N SER A 84 -5.06 15.56 -2.91
CA SER A 84 -5.01 14.65 -1.77
C SER A 84 -5.34 15.43 -0.49
N LEU A 85 -6.31 14.94 0.27
CA LEU A 85 -6.80 15.54 1.51
C LEU A 85 -6.61 14.55 2.66
N ARG A 86 -5.91 14.96 3.72
CA ARG A 86 -5.86 14.23 4.99
C ARG A 86 -6.64 15.04 6.03
N TRP A 87 -7.67 14.44 6.57
CA TRP A 87 -8.54 15.03 7.58
C TRP A 87 -8.45 14.27 8.90
N ASN A 88 -8.01 14.95 9.95
CA ASN A 88 -7.84 14.39 11.30
C ASN A 88 -8.76 15.13 12.29
N PRO A 89 -10.07 14.92 12.25
CA PRO A 89 -11.05 15.77 12.97
C PRO A 89 -10.90 15.72 14.48
N PHE A 90 -10.43 14.62 15.03
CA PHE A 90 -10.37 14.37 16.47
C PHE A 90 -9.02 14.72 17.09
N SER A 91 -7.97 14.89 16.29
CA SER A 91 -6.63 15.23 16.78
C SER A 91 -6.55 16.66 17.28
N ASP A 92 -5.70 16.89 18.27
CA ASP A 92 -5.40 18.21 18.77
C ASP A 92 -4.17 18.79 18.11
N TYR A 93 -4.18 20.09 17.88
CA TYR A 93 -3.14 20.82 17.18
C TYR A 93 -2.69 22.03 17.95
N MET A 94 -1.40 22.29 17.95
CA MET A 94 -0.80 23.51 18.45
C MET A 94 -0.30 24.36 17.28
N GLN A 95 -0.59 25.64 17.31
CA GLN A 95 -0.06 26.59 16.35
C GLN A 95 1.38 26.97 16.77
N THR A 96 2.31 26.86 15.84
CA THR A 96 3.70 27.28 16.01
C THR A 96 4.05 28.35 14.97
N PRO A 97 5.15 29.09 15.13
CA PRO A 97 5.60 30.06 14.12
C PRO A 97 5.84 29.45 12.73
N THR A 98 6.19 28.18 12.68
CA THR A 98 6.48 27.43 11.44
C THR A 98 5.29 26.64 10.90
N GLY A 99 4.09 26.72 11.54
CA GLY A 99 2.88 26.01 11.12
C GLY A 99 2.18 25.28 12.26
N ARG A 100 1.23 24.44 11.92
CA ARG A 100 0.50 23.59 12.89
C ARG A 100 1.21 22.27 13.09
N ILE A 101 1.34 21.88 14.37
CA ILE A 101 1.88 20.58 14.78
C ILE A 101 0.78 19.80 15.48
N GLU A 102 0.56 18.53 15.09
CA GLU A 102 -0.36 17.61 15.76
C GLU A 102 0.25 17.21 17.11
N THR A 103 -0.33 17.66 18.21
CA THR A 103 0.15 17.42 19.57
C THR A 103 -0.40 16.14 20.15
N GLU A 104 -1.68 15.84 19.91
CA GLU A 104 -2.30 14.60 20.33
C GLU A 104 -2.95 13.92 19.12
N LYS A 105 -2.45 12.72 18.80
CA LYS A 105 -2.98 11.91 17.71
C LYS A 105 -4.23 11.17 18.17
N ARG A 106 -5.38 11.57 17.67
CA ARG A 106 -6.64 10.88 17.88
C ARG A 106 -7.20 10.31 16.59
N TYR A 107 -8.11 9.39 16.69
CA TYR A 107 -8.68 8.62 15.59
C TYR A 107 -10.21 8.69 15.59
N PRO A 108 -10.89 8.42 14.46
CA PRO A 108 -10.32 8.03 13.15
C PRO A 108 -9.65 9.18 12.39
N LYS A 109 -8.75 8.81 11.45
CA LYS A 109 -8.13 9.69 10.46
C LYS A 109 -8.59 9.28 9.09
N PHE A 110 -8.85 10.25 8.22
CA PHE A 110 -9.33 10.03 6.86
C PHE A 110 -8.37 10.61 5.83
N THR A 111 -8.18 9.90 4.72
CA THR A 111 -7.42 10.40 3.57
C THR A 111 -8.25 10.15 2.32
N PHE A 112 -8.41 11.19 1.52
CA PHE A 112 -9.05 11.14 0.22
C PHE A 112 -8.04 11.58 -0.83
N GLN A 113 -8.01 10.90 -1.96
CA GLN A 113 -7.19 11.32 -3.09
C GLN A 113 -7.98 11.16 -4.36
N PHE A 114 -8.03 12.22 -5.14
CA PHE A 114 -8.64 12.22 -6.46
C PHE A 114 -7.57 12.57 -7.49
N THR A 115 -7.49 11.76 -8.55
CA THR A 115 -6.57 12.00 -9.66
C THR A 115 -7.35 11.96 -10.95
N LYS A 116 -7.20 12.99 -11.77
CA LYS A 116 -7.81 13.09 -13.10
C LYS A 116 -6.73 13.27 -14.15
N SER A 117 -6.79 12.50 -15.23
CA SER A 117 -6.00 12.77 -16.42
C SER A 117 -6.49 14.04 -17.10
N LEU A 118 -5.57 14.78 -17.69
CA LEU A 118 -5.86 16.01 -18.45
C LEU A 118 -5.73 15.69 -19.93
N PRO A 119 -6.84 15.51 -20.66
CA PRO A 119 -6.80 15.25 -22.08
C PRO A 119 -6.21 16.46 -22.83
N ASN A 120 -5.49 16.19 -23.90
CA ASN A 120 -4.88 17.21 -24.77
C ASN A 120 -3.81 18.10 -24.09
N VAL A 121 -3.31 17.73 -22.92
CA VAL A 121 -2.24 18.44 -22.22
C VAL A 121 -1.02 17.54 -22.10
N GLY A 122 0.16 18.02 -22.50
CA GLY A 122 1.43 17.34 -22.30
C GLY A 122 1.55 15.98 -22.99
N ASN A 123 0.93 15.81 -24.16
CA ASN A 123 0.89 14.52 -24.90
C ASN A 123 0.31 13.36 -24.10
N ASN A 124 -0.76 13.61 -23.35
CA ASN A 124 -1.44 12.58 -22.55
C ASN A 124 -2.08 11.51 -23.47
N ASP A 125 -1.75 10.25 -23.23
CA ASP A 125 -2.22 9.12 -24.07
C ASP A 125 -3.52 8.47 -23.53
N PHE A 126 -3.88 8.65 -22.26
CA PHE A 126 -5.00 7.95 -21.64
C PHE A 126 -5.93 8.88 -20.85
N GLU A 127 -7.22 8.59 -20.92
CA GLU A 127 -8.24 9.30 -20.17
C GLU A 127 -8.77 8.46 -19.01
N PHE A 128 -8.57 8.94 -17.78
CA PHE A 128 -9.02 8.27 -16.60
C PHE A 128 -9.32 9.22 -15.44
N SER A 129 -10.06 8.70 -14.50
CA SER A 129 -10.25 9.29 -13.18
C SER A 129 -10.02 8.23 -12.11
N LYS A 130 -9.38 8.59 -11.02
CA LYS A 130 -9.05 7.70 -9.93
C LYS A 130 -9.47 8.32 -8.60
N ILE A 131 -10.19 7.56 -7.80
CA ILE A 131 -10.65 7.95 -6.45
C ILE A 131 -10.08 6.96 -5.47
N ASP A 132 -9.35 7.44 -4.48
CA ASP A 132 -8.75 6.64 -3.43
C ASP A 132 -9.22 7.15 -2.07
N PHE A 133 -9.60 6.22 -1.19
CA PHE A 133 -10.02 6.48 0.17
C PHE A 133 -9.27 5.61 1.16
N ARG A 134 -8.89 6.20 2.28
CA ARG A 134 -8.26 5.49 3.40
C ARG A 134 -8.78 6.02 4.72
N THR A 135 -9.07 5.12 5.64
CA THR A 135 -9.35 5.47 7.04
C THR A 135 -8.53 4.62 7.99
N GLU A 136 -7.99 5.26 8.99
CA GLU A 136 -7.23 4.63 10.06
C GLU A 136 -7.94 4.85 11.38
N TYR A 137 -8.12 3.78 12.14
CA TYR A 137 -8.61 3.81 13.51
C TYR A 137 -7.62 3.14 14.44
N GLN A 138 -7.40 3.74 15.61
CA GLN A 138 -6.56 3.16 16.63
C GLN A 138 -7.15 3.47 18.00
N LYS A 139 -7.21 2.44 18.84
CA LYS A 139 -7.59 2.55 20.23
C LYS A 139 -6.48 1.98 21.11
N ASN A 140 -5.97 2.81 22.01
CA ASN A 140 -5.05 2.41 23.07
C ASN A 140 -5.88 2.16 24.34
N TYR A 141 -5.62 1.04 24.99
CA TYR A 141 -6.29 0.67 26.23
C TYR A 141 -5.39 1.00 27.43
N LEU A 142 -6.02 1.25 28.60
CA LEU A 142 -5.30 1.59 29.83
C LEU A 142 -4.32 0.48 30.28
N ASN A 143 -4.61 -0.76 29.94
CA ASN A 143 -3.75 -1.92 30.24
C ASN A 143 -2.56 -2.08 29.27
N GLY A 144 -2.33 -1.13 28.36
CA GLY A 144 -1.23 -1.14 27.40
C GLY A 144 -1.49 -1.90 26.10
N GLN A 145 -2.65 -2.53 25.95
CA GLN A 145 -3.07 -3.16 24.70
C GLN A 145 -3.43 -2.08 23.64
N LYS A 146 -3.44 -2.50 22.38
CA LYS A 146 -3.74 -1.60 21.28
C LYS A 146 -4.49 -2.33 20.17
N THR A 147 -5.61 -1.77 19.75
CA THR A 147 -6.34 -2.22 18.55
C THR A 147 -6.19 -1.19 17.44
N SER A 148 -5.92 -1.63 16.23
CA SER A 148 -5.89 -0.78 15.05
C SER A 148 -6.66 -1.41 13.89
N LEU A 149 -7.39 -0.56 13.18
CA LEU A 149 -8.12 -0.89 11.97
C LEU A 149 -7.61 0.01 10.85
N LEU A 150 -7.44 -0.56 9.68
CA LEU A 150 -7.14 0.16 8.45
C LEU A 150 -8.13 -0.30 7.39
N PHE A 151 -8.74 0.66 6.73
CA PHE A 151 -9.54 0.41 5.54
C PHE A 151 -9.01 1.30 4.41
N GLU A 152 -8.80 0.70 3.24
CA GLU A 152 -8.43 1.39 2.01
C GLU A 152 -9.34 0.92 0.89
N ALA A 153 -9.76 1.84 0.03
CA ALA A 153 -10.51 1.52 -1.17
C ALA A 153 -10.08 2.44 -2.32
N GLY A 154 -10.16 1.93 -3.52
CA GLY A 154 -9.84 2.69 -4.70
C GLY A 154 -10.68 2.24 -5.89
N TYR A 155 -11.00 3.20 -6.75
CA TYR A 155 -11.74 2.97 -7.98
C TYR A 155 -11.16 3.81 -9.11
N THR A 156 -10.88 3.15 -10.22
CA THR A 156 -10.39 3.79 -11.45
C THR A 156 -11.45 3.67 -12.53
N ILE A 157 -11.77 4.77 -13.16
CA ILE A 157 -12.72 4.87 -14.28
C ILE A 157 -11.92 5.31 -15.51
N GLY A 158 -12.15 4.67 -16.65
CA GLY A 158 -11.46 4.98 -17.92
C GLY A 158 -10.29 4.05 -18.20
N ASP A 159 -9.37 4.50 -19.01
CA ASP A 159 -8.28 3.70 -19.54
C ASP A 159 -6.98 4.01 -18.81
N LEU A 160 -6.44 3.01 -18.08
CA LEU A 160 -5.24 3.19 -17.28
C LEU A 160 -4.38 1.92 -17.28
N PRO A 161 -3.09 2.01 -17.70
CA PRO A 161 -2.17 0.88 -17.68
C PRO A 161 -1.88 0.33 -16.28
N LEU A 162 -1.52 -0.98 -16.21
CA LEU A 162 -1.22 -1.70 -14.97
C LEU A 162 -0.20 -1.01 -14.05
N THR A 163 0.73 -0.27 -14.63
CA THR A 163 1.74 0.48 -13.86
C THR A 163 1.16 1.51 -12.89
N HIS A 164 -0.10 1.92 -13.10
CA HIS A 164 -0.80 2.91 -12.30
C HIS A 164 -2.10 2.40 -11.67
N LEU A 165 -2.46 1.14 -11.93
CA LEU A 165 -3.57 0.43 -11.26
C LEU A 165 -3.14 -0.10 -9.88
N TYR A 166 -4.04 -0.85 -9.25
CA TYR A 166 -3.85 -1.36 -7.88
C TYR A 166 -3.32 -2.79 -7.89
N ASN A 167 -2.27 -3.06 -7.11
CA ASN A 167 -1.73 -4.39 -6.87
C ASN A 167 -1.86 -4.86 -5.42
N THR A 168 -2.61 -4.13 -4.59
CA THR A 168 -2.95 -4.48 -3.19
C THR A 168 -1.78 -4.82 -2.26
N SER A 169 -0.62 -4.21 -2.46
CA SER A 169 0.55 -4.30 -1.57
C SER A 169 1.03 -5.73 -1.27
N PRO A 170 1.38 -6.54 -2.27
CA PRO A 170 1.95 -7.86 -2.05
C PRO A 170 3.34 -7.77 -1.41
N ASN A 171 3.72 -8.74 -0.58
CA ASN A 171 5.03 -8.79 0.07
C ASN A 171 5.61 -10.22 0.14
N ASN A 172 5.32 -11.07 -0.82
CA ASN A 172 5.92 -12.40 -0.89
C ASN A 172 6.71 -12.58 -2.20
N LEU A 173 7.89 -13.20 -2.08
CA LEU A 173 8.73 -13.50 -3.24
C LEU A 173 8.21 -14.75 -3.94
N ASN A 174 8.20 -14.76 -5.25
CA ASN A 174 7.91 -15.94 -6.03
C ASN A 174 9.15 -16.85 -6.08
N LYS A 175 9.35 -17.65 -5.03
CA LYS A 175 10.44 -18.61 -4.85
C LYS A 175 9.89 -19.96 -4.39
N GLU A 176 10.61 -21.04 -4.68
CA GLU A 176 10.12 -22.40 -4.44
C GLU A 176 10.02 -22.74 -2.95
N THR A 177 11.01 -22.35 -2.14
CA THR A 177 11.06 -22.70 -0.73
C THR A 177 10.67 -21.54 0.18
N ILE A 178 10.09 -21.85 1.37
CA ILE A 178 9.72 -20.86 2.39
C ILE A 178 10.95 -20.06 2.83
N ILE A 179 12.11 -20.71 3.01
CA ILE A 179 13.32 -20.04 3.46
C ILE A 179 13.77 -18.96 2.49
N GLN A 180 13.67 -19.22 1.17
CA GLN A 180 14.00 -18.23 0.12
C GLN A 180 13.01 -17.08 0.05
N ARG A 181 11.80 -17.24 0.64
CA ARG A 181 10.73 -16.24 0.71
C ARG A 181 10.76 -15.41 1.99
N VAL A 182 11.65 -15.71 2.95
CA VAL A 182 11.80 -14.94 4.19
C VAL A 182 12.28 -13.53 3.84
N THR A 183 11.46 -12.54 4.21
CA THR A 183 11.72 -11.12 3.99
C THR A 183 11.25 -10.33 5.21
N PHE A 184 11.33 -9.01 5.12
CA PHE A 184 10.82 -8.14 6.18
C PHE A 184 9.31 -7.95 6.07
N ALA A 185 8.64 -7.94 7.23
CA ALA A 185 7.21 -7.65 7.31
C ALA A 185 6.92 -6.19 6.91
N GLY A 186 5.93 -6.00 6.08
CA GLY A 186 5.43 -4.67 5.74
C GLY A 186 4.39 -4.16 6.74
N LYS A 187 4.18 -2.86 6.77
CA LYS A 187 3.21 -2.25 7.69
C LYS A 187 1.76 -2.61 7.33
N ASN A 188 1.43 -2.54 6.04
CA ASN A 188 0.08 -2.68 5.49
C ASN A 188 0.06 -3.57 4.24
N SER A 189 0.92 -4.57 4.14
CA SER A 189 1.06 -5.47 3.00
C SER A 189 0.46 -6.83 3.30
N PHE A 190 0.00 -7.54 2.27
CA PHE A 190 -0.27 -8.96 2.34
C PHE A 190 1.05 -9.73 2.29
N GLU A 191 1.39 -10.41 3.38
CA GLU A 191 2.68 -11.08 3.54
C GLU A 191 2.77 -12.40 2.78
N THR A 192 1.62 -13.03 2.47
CA THR A 192 1.53 -14.28 1.72
C THR A 192 1.23 -14.08 0.24
N MET A 193 0.82 -12.87 -0.18
CA MET A 193 0.52 -12.54 -1.57
C MET A 193 1.81 -12.37 -2.37
N PHE A 194 1.93 -13.10 -3.46
CA PHE A 194 3.10 -13.00 -4.34
C PHE A 194 3.07 -11.69 -5.15
N PHE A 195 4.26 -11.16 -5.44
CA PHE A 195 4.39 -10.01 -6.31
C PHE A 195 3.80 -10.29 -7.69
N ASN A 196 3.05 -9.32 -8.21
CA ASN A 196 2.37 -9.38 -9.52
C ASN A 196 1.32 -10.51 -9.65
N GLU A 197 0.86 -11.09 -8.54
CA GLU A 197 -0.18 -12.11 -8.58
C GLU A 197 -1.56 -11.51 -8.88
N PHE A 198 -1.87 -10.34 -8.30
CA PHE A 198 -3.18 -9.70 -8.42
C PHE A 198 -3.04 -8.24 -8.87
N PHE A 199 -3.94 -7.86 -9.79
CA PHE A 199 -4.16 -6.48 -10.19
C PHE A 199 -5.65 -6.18 -10.24
N SER A 200 -6.01 -4.93 -9.98
CA SER A 200 -7.40 -4.48 -9.92
C SER A 200 -7.52 -3.03 -10.37
N SER A 201 -8.62 -2.70 -11.06
CA SER A 201 -9.03 -1.32 -11.34
C SER A 201 -9.89 -0.75 -10.20
N LYS A 202 -10.47 -1.63 -9.40
CA LYS A 202 -11.21 -1.32 -8.17
C LYS A 202 -10.85 -2.29 -7.07
N PHE A 203 -10.65 -1.79 -5.85
CA PHE A 203 -10.29 -2.63 -4.71
C PHE A 203 -10.84 -2.07 -3.40
N ALA A 204 -10.97 -2.96 -2.43
CA ALA A 204 -11.15 -2.65 -1.03
C ALA A 204 -10.20 -3.53 -0.20
N TYR A 205 -9.52 -2.93 0.74
CA TYR A 205 -8.59 -3.57 1.64
C TYR A 205 -8.99 -3.27 3.08
N PHE A 206 -8.99 -4.28 3.92
CA PHE A 206 -9.24 -4.15 5.35
C PHE A 206 -8.16 -4.86 6.14
N GLN A 207 -7.66 -4.21 7.18
CA GLN A 207 -6.71 -4.80 8.13
C GLN A 207 -7.16 -4.55 9.56
N PHE A 208 -7.19 -5.62 10.34
CA PHE A 208 -7.32 -5.61 11.79
C PHE A 208 -6.00 -6.03 12.41
N LYS A 209 -5.54 -5.28 13.42
CA LYS A 209 -4.41 -5.66 14.28
C LYS A 209 -4.77 -5.46 15.74
N HIS A 210 -4.50 -6.46 16.56
CA HIS A 210 -4.61 -6.35 18.02
C HIS A 210 -3.29 -6.71 18.65
N SER A 211 -2.71 -5.78 19.37
CA SER A 211 -1.45 -5.89 20.09
C SER A 211 -1.77 -6.13 21.57
N PHE A 212 -1.39 -7.28 22.06
CA PHE A 212 -1.50 -7.65 23.47
C PHE A 212 -0.39 -7.02 24.30
N ASN A 213 -0.46 -7.20 25.62
CA ASN A 213 0.62 -6.84 26.51
C ASN A 213 1.87 -7.69 26.22
N ARG A 214 3.02 -7.19 26.65
CA ARG A 214 4.28 -7.94 26.53
C ARG A 214 4.21 -9.25 27.29
N ILE A 215 4.54 -10.34 26.62
CA ILE A 215 4.60 -11.68 27.20
C ILE A 215 5.99 -11.86 27.80
N HIS A 216 6.07 -12.34 29.04
CA HIS A 216 7.32 -12.65 29.71
C HIS A 216 7.73 -14.10 29.37
N LEU A 217 8.50 -14.29 28.29
CA LEU A 217 9.01 -15.61 27.92
C LEU A 217 10.27 -15.96 28.71
N LEU A 218 11.20 -15.03 28.87
CA LEU A 218 12.45 -15.16 29.61
C LEU A 218 12.77 -13.83 30.31
N LYS A 219 13.73 -13.85 31.27
CA LYS A 219 14.13 -12.63 32.01
C LYS A 219 14.42 -11.41 31.12
N LYS A 220 15.02 -11.64 29.93
CA LYS A 220 15.39 -10.58 28.97
C LYS A 220 14.55 -10.54 27.71
N VAL A 221 13.67 -11.53 27.48
CA VAL A 221 12.87 -11.67 26.26
C VAL A 221 11.41 -11.42 26.60
N LYS A 222 10.92 -10.24 26.21
CA LYS A 222 9.54 -9.81 26.50
C LYS A 222 8.89 -9.32 25.19
N PRO A 223 8.58 -10.24 24.26
CA PRO A 223 7.97 -9.86 22.98
C PRO A 223 6.55 -9.30 23.17
N ASN A 224 6.17 -8.47 22.24
CA ASN A 224 4.80 -8.01 22.08
C ASN A 224 4.10 -8.94 21.08
N LEU A 225 3.04 -9.61 21.51
CA LEU A 225 2.21 -10.45 20.65
C LEU A 225 1.20 -9.57 19.90
N VAL A 226 1.14 -9.69 18.59
CA VAL A 226 0.16 -9.02 17.76
C VAL A 226 -0.57 -10.04 16.87
N VAL A 227 -1.88 -10.04 16.94
CA VAL A 227 -2.73 -10.80 16.00
C VAL A 227 -3.13 -9.90 14.86
N VAL A 228 -3.03 -10.41 13.64
CA VAL A 228 -3.31 -9.67 12.41
C VAL A 228 -4.30 -10.46 11.57
N SER A 229 -5.29 -9.77 11.01
CA SER A 229 -6.18 -10.32 9.97
C SER A 229 -6.33 -9.29 8.86
N ARG A 230 -6.27 -9.74 7.62
CA ARG A 230 -6.36 -8.90 6.42
C ARG A 230 -7.32 -9.52 5.41
N MET A 231 -8.04 -8.65 4.74
CA MET A 231 -8.96 -9.00 3.67
C MET A 231 -8.77 -8.04 2.49
N GLY A 232 -8.73 -8.59 1.28
CA GLY A 232 -8.71 -7.82 0.04
C GLY A 232 -9.82 -8.28 -0.89
N LEU A 233 -10.54 -7.34 -1.48
CA LEU A 233 -11.53 -7.54 -2.54
C LEU A 233 -11.15 -6.63 -3.71
N GLY A 234 -11.42 -7.06 -4.93
CA GLY A 234 -11.13 -6.21 -6.08
C GLY A 234 -11.40 -6.91 -7.40
N ASP A 235 -11.58 -6.11 -8.43
CA ASP A 235 -11.83 -6.63 -9.78
C ASP A 235 -11.15 -5.74 -10.82
N MET A 236 -10.99 -6.25 -12.02
CA MET A 236 -10.42 -5.54 -13.16
C MET A 236 -11.52 -5.26 -14.18
N GLU A 237 -11.69 -3.99 -14.50
CA GLU A 237 -12.44 -3.58 -15.67
C GLU A 237 -11.54 -3.66 -16.90
N LYS A 238 -12.08 -4.17 -18.02
CA LYS A 238 -11.37 -4.30 -19.31
C LYS A 238 -10.06 -5.10 -19.22
N PRO A 239 -10.03 -6.31 -18.67
CA PRO A 239 -8.80 -7.09 -18.51
C PRO A 239 -8.14 -7.42 -19.85
N GLU A 240 -8.90 -7.45 -20.96
CA GLU A 240 -8.43 -7.70 -22.32
C GLU A 240 -7.52 -6.61 -22.88
N GLN A 241 -7.55 -5.42 -22.29
CA GLN A 241 -6.66 -4.32 -22.69
C GLN A 241 -5.22 -4.49 -22.17
N HIS A 242 -5.01 -5.35 -21.18
CA HIS A 242 -3.69 -5.58 -20.56
C HIS A 242 -3.02 -6.81 -21.17
N VAL A 243 -2.10 -6.61 -22.10
CA VAL A 243 -1.46 -7.68 -22.90
C VAL A 243 -0.04 -7.96 -22.39
N GLY A 244 0.38 -9.22 -22.43
CA GLY A 244 1.75 -9.65 -22.17
C GLY A 244 2.08 -10.03 -20.74
N ILE A 245 1.16 -9.88 -19.79
CA ILE A 245 1.32 -10.30 -18.40
C ILE A 245 0.11 -11.13 -17.93
N ASN A 246 0.36 -12.20 -17.21
CA ASN A 246 -0.68 -12.99 -16.57
C ASN A 246 -0.86 -12.55 -15.13
N TYR A 247 -2.08 -12.26 -14.74
CA TYR A 247 -2.45 -11.89 -13.37
C TYR A 247 -3.86 -12.41 -13.03
N LYS A 248 -4.18 -12.38 -11.76
CA LYS A 248 -5.51 -12.68 -11.22
C LYS A 248 -6.19 -11.40 -10.73
N THR A 249 -7.50 -11.47 -10.51
CA THR A 249 -8.25 -10.44 -9.82
C THR A 249 -8.63 -10.90 -8.41
N LEU A 250 -9.01 -9.97 -7.54
CA LEU A 250 -9.46 -10.25 -6.18
C LEU A 250 -10.99 -10.41 -6.08
N ARG A 251 -11.66 -10.79 -7.16
CA ARG A 251 -13.13 -10.92 -7.22
C ARG A 251 -13.67 -11.85 -6.12
N ASP A 252 -13.01 -12.97 -5.91
CA ASP A 252 -13.41 -13.97 -4.92
C ASP A 252 -12.89 -13.68 -3.50
N GLY A 253 -12.16 -12.60 -3.34
CA GLY A 253 -11.55 -12.18 -2.08
C GLY A 253 -10.22 -12.87 -1.77
N TYR A 254 -9.38 -12.17 -1.05
CA TYR A 254 -8.11 -12.65 -0.51
C TYR A 254 -8.10 -12.48 0.99
N PHE A 255 -7.77 -13.55 1.70
CA PHE A 255 -7.79 -13.57 3.17
C PHE A 255 -6.46 -14.05 3.70
N GLU A 256 -5.96 -13.31 4.67
CA GLU A 256 -4.71 -13.62 5.36
C GLU A 256 -4.85 -13.32 6.84
N SER A 257 -4.36 -14.22 7.69
CA SER A 257 -4.23 -13.97 9.12
C SER A 257 -2.87 -14.42 9.61
N GLY A 258 -2.38 -13.80 10.67
CA GLY A 258 -1.07 -14.11 11.19
C GLY A 258 -0.83 -13.60 12.60
N ILE A 259 0.33 -13.94 13.08
CA ILE A 259 0.83 -13.58 14.40
C ILE A 259 2.19 -12.93 14.24
N GLU A 260 2.37 -11.77 14.90
CA GLU A 260 3.66 -11.09 14.99
C GLU A 260 4.15 -11.17 16.46
N LEU A 261 5.36 -11.62 16.65
CA LEU A 261 6.11 -11.51 17.89
C LEU A 261 7.14 -10.39 17.74
N ASN A 262 6.76 -9.18 18.13
CA ASN A 262 7.57 -8.00 17.95
C ASN A 262 8.49 -7.76 19.15
N GLN A 263 9.68 -7.17 18.93
CA GLN A 263 10.63 -6.81 19.97
C GLN A 263 11.12 -8.01 20.81
N ILE A 264 11.37 -9.15 20.16
CA ILE A 264 11.95 -10.34 20.83
C ILE A 264 13.32 -9.99 21.40
N TYR A 265 14.19 -9.38 20.57
CA TYR A 265 15.54 -8.95 20.96
C TYR A 265 15.96 -7.73 20.14
N ASN A 266 16.39 -6.64 20.83
CA ASN A 266 16.90 -5.41 20.19
C ASN A 266 16.06 -4.85 19.03
N GLY A 267 14.73 -4.91 19.15
CA GLY A 267 13.82 -4.44 18.12
C GLY A 267 13.50 -5.45 17.02
N ILE A 268 14.19 -6.59 16.98
CA ILE A 268 13.91 -7.66 16.04
C ILE A 268 12.68 -8.44 16.49
N GLY A 269 11.83 -8.79 15.55
CA GLY A 269 10.67 -9.66 15.74
C GLY A 269 10.56 -10.69 14.63
N LEU A 270 9.67 -11.65 14.82
CA LEU A 270 9.34 -12.70 13.87
C LEU A 270 7.84 -12.74 13.69
N SER A 271 7.38 -12.98 12.48
CA SER A 271 5.95 -13.11 12.19
C SER A 271 5.69 -14.25 11.23
N GLY A 272 4.53 -14.89 11.42
CA GLY A 272 4.02 -15.94 10.56
C GLY A 272 2.61 -15.59 10.10
N PHE A 273 2.35 -15.77 8.81
CA PHE A 273 1.07 -15.48 8.17
C PHE A 273 0.60 -16.69 7.37
N TYR A 274 -0.70 -16.85 7.29
CA TYR A 274 -1.37 -17.91 6.54
C TYR A 274 -2.46 -17.33 5.65
N ARG A 275 -2.41 -17.72 4.36
CA ARG A 275 -3.40 -17.41 3.32
C ARG A 275 -4.47 -18.51 3.32
N TYR A 276 -5.73 -18.11 3.28
CA TYR A 276 -6.86 -19.03 3.25
C TYR A 276 -8.00 -18.51 2.38
N GLY A 277 -9.05 -19.33 2.23
CA GLY A 277 -10.23 -18.98 1.44
C GLY A 277 -10.09 -19.28 -0.06
N PRO A 278 -10.88 -18.62 -0.93
CA PRO A 278 -10.99 -18.97 -2.34
C PRO A 278 -9.66 -18.89 -3.11
N ASN A 279 -8.79 -17.98 -2.73
CA ASN A 279 -7.48 -17.82 -3.36
C ASN A 279 -6.36 -18.63 -2.70
N GLN A 280 -6.70 -19.62 -1.84
CA GLN A 280 -5.72 -20.54 -1.27
C GLN A 280 -5.03 -21.36 -2.37
N LEU A 281 -3.71 -21.55 -2.25
CA LEU A 281 -2.92 -22.35 -3.17
C LEU A 281 -2.95 -23.84 -2.78
N ALA A 282 -2.76 -24.72 -3.76
CA ALA A 282 -2.84 -26.15 -3.57
C ALA A 282 -1.80 -26.72 -2.56
N LYS A 283 -0.59 -26.17 -2.58
CA LYS A 283 0.46 -26.62 -1.65
C LYS A 283 0.37 -25.79 -0.37
N PHE A 284 0.31 -26.46 0.78
CA PHE A 284 0.24 -25.82 2.09
C PHE A 284 1.37 -24.81 2.33
N GLN A 285 2.60 -25.17 1.97
CA GLN A 285 3.76 -24.29 2.12
C GLN A 285 3.69 -22.98 1.32
N ASP A 286 2.91 -22.94 0.24
CA ASP A 286 2.76 -21.72 -0.57
C ASP A 286 1.78 -20.73 0.03
N ASN A 287 0.98 -21.18 1.00
CA ASN A 287 0.05 -20.36 1.76
C ASN A 287 0.66 -19.77 3.03
N ILE A 288 1.92 -20.08 3.34
CA ILE A 288 2.61 -19.61 4.54
C ILE A 288 3.69 -18.60 4.16
N ALA A 289 3.75 -17.51 4.91
CA ALA A 289 4.86 -16.58 4.88
C ALA A 289 5.46 -16.39 6.27
N VAL A 290 6.78 -16.46 6.36
CA VAL A 290 7.54 -16.11 7.55
C VAL A 290 8.30 -14.83 7.28
N LYS A 291 8.16 -13.83 8.17
CA LYS A 291 8.73 -12.50 8.00
C LYS A 291 9.51 -12.07 9.23
N ILE A 292 10.55 -11.30 9.02
CA ILE A 292 11.29 -10.62 10.06
C ILE A 292 10.70 -9.23 10.23
N SER A 293 10.40 -8.82 11.45
CA SER A 293 10.00 -7.46 11.77
C SER A 293 11.14 -6.71 12.47
N PHE A 294 11.23 -5.41 12.21
CA PHE A 294 12.23 -4.56 12.84
C PHE A 294 11.57 -3.28 13.34
N ILE A 295 11.55 -3.08 14.65
CA ILE A 295 10.96 -1.92 15.30
C ILE A 295 12.05 -1.18 16.05
N LEU A 296 12.46 -0.03 15.50
CA LEU A 296 13.35 0.90 16.19
C LEU A 296 12.52 1.88 17.02
N ASN A 297 12.68 1.87 18.33
CA ASN A 297 12.25 2.96 19.18
C ASN A 297 13.38 4.01 19.18
N LEU A 298 13.34 4.90 18.22
CA LEU A 298 14.15 6.12 18.26
C LEU A 298 13.47 7.02 19.30
N GLY A 299 13.99 7.09 20.49
CA GLY A 299 13.42 7.82 21.64
C GLY A 299 13.29 9.33 21.42
N PHE A 300 12.42 9.77 20.51
CA PHE A 300 11.97 11.14 20.29
C PHE A 300 10.55 11.32 20.78
#